data_0a4d51eac463cf0d71ec37889266e357
#
_entry.id   0a4d51eac463cf0d71ec37889266e357
#
_cell.length_a   1.000
_cell.length_b   1.000
_cell.length_c   1.000
_cell.angle_alpha   90.00
_cell.angle_beta   90.00
_cell.angle_gamma   90.00
#
_symmetry.space_group_name_H-M   'P 1'
#
loop_
_entity.id
_entity.type
_entity.pdbx_description
1 polymer ?
#
loop_
_entity_poly.entity_id
_entity_poly.type
_entity_poly.pdbx_seq_one_letter_code
_entity_poly.pdbx_strand_id
1 'polypeptide(L)'
;QIRKATIKDAEALLPLYEDIGYPTTASNLARCLEIILSQPHYSYLLAERNGEILGFLGYAKLFFFEVAGSYYRILALSVAKEVRRQGIANKLINKLKKQAVKEGIKVLALNSGLTAKRNVAHWFYQAVGFEKVTAGFALYLKSQHK
;
A
#
# COMPACT_ATOMS: atom_id res chain seq x y z
N GLN A 1 11.22 -8.56 -9.28
CA GLN A 1 10.37 -8.06 -10.36
C GLN A 1 9.08 -7.48 -9.81
N ILE A 2 8.70 -6.32 -10.30
CA ILE A 2 7.50 -5.64 -9.87
C ILE A 2 6.43 -5.81 -10.95
N ARG A 3 5.23 -6.27 -10.56
CA ARG A 3 4.12 -6.43 -11.49
C ARG A 3 2.81 -6.08 -10.82
N LYS A 4 1.77 -5.93 -11.63
CA LYS A 4 0.44 -5.66 -11.10
C LYS A 4 -0.19 -6.95 -10.56
N ALA A 5 -0.98 -6.80 -9.51
CA ALA A 5 -1.70 -7.92 -8.92
C ALA A 5 -2.88 -8.35 -9.78
N THR A 6 -3.26 -9.61 -9.64
CA THR A 6 -4.50 -10.14 -10.18
C THR A 6 -5.27 -10.83 -9.07
N ILE A 7 -6.52 -11.17 -9.34
CA ILE A 7 -7.35 -11.87 -8.34
C ILE A 7 -6.72 -13.20 -7.96
N LYS A 8 -5.98 -13.81 -8.88
CA LYS A 8 -5.32 -15.10 -8.64
C LYS A 8 -4.24 -15.03 -7.57
N ASP A 9 -3.80 -13.83 -7.22
CA ASP A 9 -2.75 -13.66 -6.22
C ASP A 9 -3.27 -13.69 -4.79
N ALA A 10 -4.58 -13.82 -4.57
CA ALA A 10 -5.17 -13.69 -3.24
C ALA A 10 -4.55 -14.65 -2.23
N GLU A 11 -4.44 -15.92 -2.57
CA GLU A 11 -3.94 -16.91 -1.63
C GLU A 11 -2.48 -16.62 -1.24
N ALA A 12 -1.67 -16.25 -2.20
CA ALA A 12 -0.25 -15.97 -1.97
C ALA A 12 -0.05 -14.70 -1.12
N LEU A 13 -1.04 -13.83 -1.07
CA LEU A 13 -0.96 -12.58 -0.30
C LEU A 13 -1.36 -12.73 1.16
N LEU A 14 -1.98 -13.84 1.53
CA LEU A 14 -2.49 -14.02 2.89
C LEU A 14 -1.46 -13.80 3.99
N PRO A 15 -0.22 -14.35 3.89
CA PRO A 15 0.76 -14.12 4.94
C PRO A 15 1.10 -12.65 5.12
N LEU A 16 1.09 -11.87 4.04
CA LEU A 16 1.40 -10.44 4.13
C LEU A 16 0.29 -9.67 4.83
N TYR A 17 -0.96 -10.06 4.61
CA TYR A 17 -2.08 -9.44 5.31
C TYR A 17 -2.06 -9.76 6.79
N GLU A 18 -1.69 -11.00 7.14
CA GLU A 18 -1.54 -11.36 8.54
C GLU A 18 -0.46 -10.54 9.21
N ASP A 19 0.65 -10.30 8.50
CA ASP A 19 1.78 -9.54 9.04
C ASP A 19 1.41 -8.09 9.37
N ILE A 20 0.48 -7.49 8.60
CA ILE A 20 0.08 -6.10 8.87
C ILE A 20 -1.11 -6.02 9.82
N GLY A 21 -1.53 -7.15 10.39
CA GLY A 21 -2.57 -7.17 11.40
C GLY A 21 -3.98 -7.33 10.89
N TYR A 22 -4.15 -7.78 9.66
CA TYR A 22 -5.47 -8.01 9.05
C TYR A 22 -5.58 -9.43 8.51
N PRO A 23 -5.54 -10.43 9.39
CA PRO A 23 -5.72 -11.82 8.93
C PRO A 23 -7.06 -11.98 8.22
N THR A 24 -7.05 -12.72 7.13
CA THR A 24 -8.25 -12.88 6.32
C THR A 24 -8.20 -14.25 5.63
N THR A 25 -9.19 -14.53 4.79
CA THR A 25 -9.24 -15.78 4.03
C THR A 25 -8.99 -15.48 2.56
N ALA A 26 -8.60 -16.50 1.81
CA ALA A 26 -8.38 -16.34 0.37
C ALA A 26 -9.65 -15.86 -0.31
N SER A 27 -10.80 -16.35 0.11
CA SER A 27 -12.08 -15.96 -0.46
C SER A 27 -12.36 -14.47 -0.24
N ASN A 28 -12.20 -14.01 1.02
CA ASN A 28 -12.41 -12.60 1.34
C ASN A 28 -11.42 -11.70 0.62
N LEU A 29 -10.15 -12.13 0.55
CA LEU A 29 -9.14 -11.31 -0.10
C LEU A 29 -9.35 -11.24 -1.60
N ALA A 30 -9.77 -12.34 -2.22
CA ALA A 30 -10.10 -12.33 -3.64
C ALA A 30 -11.22 -11.33 -3.94
N ARG A 31 -12.20 -11.26 -3.05
CA ARG A 31 -13.29 -10.31 -3.19
C ARG A 31 -12.79 -8.88 -3.06
N CYS A 32 -11.90 -8.63 -2.11
CA CYS A 32 -11.30 -7.30 -1.95
C CYS A 32 -10.52 -6.91 -3.19
N LEU A 33 -9.72 -7.83 -3.73
CA LEU A 33 -8.95 -7.58 -4.94
C LEU A 33 -9.87 -7.28 -6.12
N GLU A 34 -10.97 -8.02 -6.23
CA GLU A 34 -11.93 -7.77 -7.31
C GLU A 34 -12.47 -6.35 -7.25
N ILE A 35 -12.82 -5.90 -6.05
CA ILE A 35 -13.34 -4.54 -5.87
C ILE A 35 -12.26 -3.51 -6.18
N ILE A 36 -11.06 -3.68 -5.62
CA ILE A 36 -9.97 -2.72 -5.79
C ILE A 36 -9.54 -2.63 -7.24
N LEU A 37 -9.34 -3.78 -7.89
CA LEU A 37 -8.81 -3.80 -9.24
C LEU A 37 -9.81 -3.32 -10.27
N SER A 38 -11.10 -3.21 -9.89
CA SER A 38 -12.12 -2.64 -10.78
C SER A 38 -12.17 -1.12 -10.71
N GLN A 39 -11.48 -0.49 -9.75
CA GLN A 39 -11.49 0.96 -9.59
C GLN A 39 -10.45 1.60 -10.50
N PRO A 40 -10.83 2.63 -11.27
CA PRO A 40 -9.91 3.19 -12.28
C PRO A 40 -8.67 3.86 -11.71
N HIS A 41 -8.72 4.36 -10.49
CA HIS A 41 -7.60 5.10 -9.90
C HIS A 41 -6.84 4.32 -8.84
N TYR A 42 -7.19 3.07 -8.63
CA TYR A 42 -6.49 2.21 -7.66
C TYR A 42 -5.50 1.31 -8.38
N SER A 43 -4.36 1.09 -7.76
CA SER A 43 -3.32 0.22 -8.29
C SER A 43 -2.74 -0.63 -7.19
N TYR A 44 -2.33 -1.83 -7.56
CA TYR A 44 -1.85 -2.82 -6.60
C TYR A 44 -0.61 -3.48 -7.22
N LEU A 45 0.55 -3.19 -6.66
CA LEU A 45 1.83 -3.68 -7.18
C LEU A 45 2.35 -4.80 -6.30
N LEU A 46 2.93 -5.81 -6.92
CA LEU A 46 3.57 -6.93 -6.23
C LEU A 46 5.04 -6.97 -6.57
N ALA A 47 5.86 -7.29 -5.58
CA ALA A 47 7.26 -7.67 -5.80
C ALA A 47 7.32 -9.18 -5.78
N GLU A 48 7.81 -9.76 -6.86
CA GLU A 48 7.82 -11.20 -7.06
C GLU A 48 9.21 -11.67 -7.43
N ARG A 49 9.61 -12.83 -6.90
CA ARG A 49 10.87 -13.46 -7.23
C ARG A 49 10.65 -14.96 -7.29
N ASN A 50 10.93 -15.54 -8.48
CA ASN A 50 10.76 -16.98 -8.69
C ASN A 50 9.38 -17.49 -8.32
N GLY A 51 8.35 -16.71 -8.67
CA GLY A 51 6.97 -17.10 -8.42
C GLY A 51 6.47 -16.83 -7.01
N GLU A 52 7.32 -16.31 -6.14
CA GLU A 52 6.95 -16.03 -4.75
C GLU A 52 6.72 -14.54 -4.56
N ILE A 53 5.62 -14.18 -3.87
CA ILE A 53 5.30 -12.79 -3.58
C ILE A 53 6.08 -12.36 -2.35
N LEU A 54 6.93 -11.35 -2.51
CA LEU A 54 7.80 -10.86 -1.45
C LEU A 54 7.25 -9.63 -0.76
N GLY A 55 6.35 -8.90 -1.42
CA GLY A 55 5.76 -7.71 -0.85
C GLY A 55 4.74 -7.12 -1.78
N PHE A 56 3.99 -6.13 -1.27
CA PHE A 56 3.01 -5.43 -2.10
C PHE A 56 2.90 -3.97 -1.70
N LEU A 57 2.43 -3.17 -2.65
CA LEU A 57 2.15 -1.75 -2.43
C LEU A 57 0.85 -1.42 -3.15
N GLY A 58 -0.14 -0.97 -2.37
CA GLY A 58 -1.39 -0.49 -2.93
C GLY A 58 -1.44 1.02 -2.86
N TYR A 59 -1.89 1.68 -3.93
CA TYR A 59 -1.98 3.13 -3.94
C TYR A 59 -3.16 3.58 -4.79
N ALA A 60 -3.56 4.83 -4.57
CA ALA A 60 -4.63 5.45 -5.32
C ALA A 60 -4.21 6.82 -5.80
N LYS A 61 -4.73 7.21 -6.97
CA LYS A 61 -4.56 8.55 -7.49
C LYS A 61 -5.72 9.40 -7.01
N LEU A 62 -5.41 10.47 -6.28
CA LEU A 62 -6.39 11.37 -5.72
C LEU A 62 -6.17 12.78 -6.25
N PHE A 63 -7.19 13.61 -6.13
CA PHE A 63 -7.14 14.96 -6.63
C PHE A 63 -7.19 15.94 -5.47
N PHE A 64 -6.41 17.03 -5.58
CA PHE A 64 -6.43 18.08 -4.58
C PHE A 64 -7.75 18.84 -4.64
N PHE A 65 -8.25 19.25 -3.47
CA PHE A 65 -9.44 20.09 -3.42
C PHE A 65 -9.11 21.57 -3.61
N GLU A 66 -7.89 21.95 -3.24
CA GLU A 66 -7.53 23.36 -3.19
C GLU A 66 -6.84 23.87 -4.45
N VAL A 67 -6.30 22.99 -5.31
CA VAL A 67 -5.63 23.37 -6.54
C VAL A 67 -5.88 22.29 -7.59
N ALA A 68 -5.73 22.65 -8.85
CA ALA A 68 -5.80 21.67 -9.91
C ALA A 68 -4.60 20.74 -9.83
N GLY A 69 -4.85 19.43 -9.90
CA GLY A 69 -3.76 18.47 -9.87
C GLY A 69 -4.10 17.24 -9.05
N SER A 70 -3.20 16.29 -9.09
CA SER A 70 -3.41 15.01 -8.43
C SER A 70 -2.14 14.57 -7.70
N TYR A 71 -2.31 13.57 -6.85
CA TYR A 71 -1.21 12.99 -6.09
C TYR A 71 -1.50 11.51 -5.87
N TYR A 72 -0.48 10.76 -5.49
CA TYR A 72 -0.66 9.36 -5.13
C TYR A 72 -0.67 9.22 -3.62
N ARG A 73 -1.64 8.45 -3.10
CA ARG A 73 -1.66 8.05 -1.70
C ARG A 73 -1.39 6.56 -1.60
N ILE A 74 -0.35 6.21 -0.86
CA ILE A 74 -0.06 4.82 -0.56
C ILE A 74 -1.02 4.38 0.52
N LEU A 75 -1.79 3.34 0.23
CA LEU A 75 -2.84 2.84 1.12
C LEU A 75 -2.40 1.60 1.87
N ALA A 76 -1.46 0.84 1.31
CA ALA A 76 -0.97 -0.37 1.95
C ALA A 76 0.43 -0.68 1.43
N LEU A 77 1.29 -1.13 2.32
CA LEU A 77 2.65 -1.53 1.97
C LEU A 77 3.08 -2.59 2.96
N SER A 78 3.48 -3.74 2.45
CA SER A 78 3.92 -4.85 3.29
C SER A 78 5.00 -5.63 2.59
N VAL A 79 5.96 -6.13 3.38
CA VAL A 79 7.05 -6.97 2.88
C VAL A 79 7.11 -8.20 3.77
N ALA A 80 7.26 -9.37 3.15
CA ALA A 80 7.34 -10.64 3.88
C ALA A 80 8.47 -10.59 4.90
N LYS A 81 8.23 -11.18 6.08
CA LYS A 81 9.19 -11.14 7.17
C LYS A 81 10.55 -11.71 6.77
N GLU A 82 10.53 -12.77 5.97
CA GLU A 82 11.73 -13.50 5.59
C GLU A 82 12.68 -12.70 4.71
N VAL A 83 12.17 -11.65 4.05
CA VAL A 83 12.96 -10.86 3.11
C VAL A 83 13.03 -9.39 3.49
N ARG A 84 12.71 -9.06 4.73
CA ARG A 84 12.87 -7.68 5.20
C ARG A 84 14.34 -7.29 5.20
N ARG A 85 14.61 -6.00 5.01
CA ARG A 85 15.96 -5.44 4.93
C ARG A 85 16.71 -5.84 3.66
N GLN A 86 15.99 -6.36 2.66
CA GLN A 86 16.59 -6.67 1.36
C GLN A 86 16.20 -5.64 0.30
N GLY A 87 15.62 -4.51 0.72
CA GLY A 87 15.30 -3.43 -0.20
C GLY A 87 14.03 -3.62 -1.00
N ILE A 88 13.17 -4.56 -0.61
CA ILE A 88 11.94 -4.82 -1.36
C ILE A 88 11.00 -3.62 -1.31
N ALA A 89 10.81 -3.03 -0.12
CA ALA A 89 9.95 -1.86 0.02
C ALA A 89 10.47 -0.70 -0.81
N ASN A 90 11.79 -0.49 -0.81
CA ASN A 90 12.41 0.56 -1.62
C ASN A 90 12.16 0.34 -3.11
N LYS A 91 12.22 -0.91 -3.57
CA LYS A 91 11.97 -1.21 -4.97
C LYS A 91 10.54 -0.90 -5.36
N LEU A 92 9.59 -1.22 -4.47
CA LEU A 92 8.19 -0.91 -4.71
C LEU A 92 7.96 0.60 -4.76
N ILE A 93 8.52 1.33 -3.79
CA ILE A 93 8.38 2.79 -3.73
C ILE A 93 9.06 3.44 -4.93
N ASN A 94 10.23 2.93 -5.34
CA ASN A 94 10.92 3.49 -6.49
C ASN A 94 10.13 3.27 -7.78
N LYS A 95 9.45 2.15 -7.90
CA LYS A 95 8.58 1.92 -9.04
C LYS A 95 7.46 2.94 -9.06
N LEU A 96 6.88 3.22 -7.89
CA LEU A 96 5.83 4.22 -7.78
C LEU A 96 6.34 5.62 -8.11
N LYS A 97 7.54 5.95 -7.66
CA LYS A 97 8.17 7.25 -7.99
C LYS A 97 8.32 7.42 -9.49
N LYS A 98 8.77 6.37 -10.17
CA LYS A 98 8.93 6.43 -11.63
C LYS A 98 7.60 6.64 -12.32
N GLN A 99 6.56 5.97 -11.84
CA GLN A 99 5.22 6.14 -12.42
C GLN A 99 4.72 7.56 -12.17
N ALA A 100 4.99 8.11 -10.99
CA ALA A 100 4.60 9.47 -10.65
C ALA A 100 5.27 10.48 -11.58
N VAL A 101 6.55 10.31 -11.85
CA VAL A 101 7.28 11.19 -12.76
C VAL A 101 6.66 11.15 -14.16
N LYS A 102 6.32 9.97 -14.63
CA LYS A 102 5.68 9.80 -15.93
C LYS A 102 4.37 10.57 -16.04
N GLU A 103 3.61 10.61 -14.96
CA GLU A 103 2.28 11.25 -14.96
C GLU A 103 2.31 12.68 -14.47
N GLY A 104 3.50 13.23 -14.20
CA GLY A 104 3.60 14.61 -13.72
C GLY A 104 3.15 14.79 -12.28
N ILE A 105 3.10 13.70 -11.51
CA ILE A 105 2.69 13.73 -10.11
C ILE A 105 3.89 14.07 -9.25
N LYS A 106 3.71 15.00 -8.31
CA LYS A 106 4.81 15.52 -7.50
C LYS A 106 4.72 15.15 -6.03
N VAL A 107 3.62 14.54 -5.59
CA VAL A 107 3.42 14.23 -4.17
C VAL A 107 3.02 12.77 -4.00
N LEU A 108 3.74 12.08 -3.13
CA LEU A 108 3.36 10.77 -2.64
C LEU A 108 3.05 10.93 -1.16
N ALA A 109 1.86 10.50 -0.75
CA ALA A 109 1.42 10.62 0.64
C ALA A 109 1.11 9.27 1.22
N LEU A 110 1.22 9.14 2.53
CA LEU A 110 0.78 7.94 3.22
C LEU A 110 0.41 8.29 4.65
N ASN A 111 -0.42 7.43 5.24
CA ASN A 111 -0.72 7.50 6.66
C ASN A 111 -0.16 6.24 7.32
N SER A 112 0.38 6.40 8.53
CA SER A 112 0.88 5.29 9.31
C SER A 112 0.37 5.42 10.74
N GLY A 113 0.01 4.29 11.36
CA GLY A 113 -0.51 4.31 12.71
C GLY A 113 0.52 4.77 13.74
N LEU A 114 0.06 5.02 14.96
CA LEU A 114 0.90 5.56 16.04
C LEU A 114 1.30 4.52 17.06
N THR A 115 1.04 3.22 16.83
CA THR A 115 1.44 2.18 17.76
C THR A 115 2.95 1.98 17.72
N ALA A 116 3.50 1.32 18.76
CA ALA A 116 4.93 1.03 18.81
C ALA A 116 5.39 0.25 17.59
N LYS A 117 4.57 -0.66 17.13
CA LYS A 117 4.86 -1.45 15.93
C LYS A 117 4.99 -0.55 14.71
N ARG A 118 4.17 0.49 14.65
CA ARG A 118 4.20 1.45 13.54
C ARG A 118 5.33 2.46 13.68
N ASN A 119 5.90 2.63 14.86
CA ASN A 119 7.04 3.55 15.03
C ASN A 119 8.22 3.10 14.18
N VAL A 120 8.43 1.79 14.03
CA VAL A 120 9.49 1.27 13.16
C VAL A 120 9.21 1.65 11.71
N ALA A 121 7.93 1.54 11.29
CA ALA A 121 7.53 1.92 9.94
C ALA A 121 7.71 3.42 9.73
N HIS A 122 7.36 4.26 10.73
CA HIS A 122 7.59 5.70 10.64
C HIS A 122 9.05 6.02 10.39
N TRP A 123 9.94 5.36 11.13
CA TRP A 123 11.37 5.57 10.96
C TRP A 123 11.80 5.21 9.53
N PHE A 124 11.31 4.09 9.01
CA PHE A 124 11.63 3.67 7.64
C PHE A 124 11.15 4.71 6.63
N TYR A 125 9.91 5.19 6.77
CA TYR A 125 9.38 6.16 5.82
C TYR A 125 10.18 7.44 5.80
N GLN A 126 10.59 7.92 6.97
CA GLN A 126 11.43 9.10 7.04
C GLN A 126 12.80 8.85 6.42
N ALA A 127 13.36 7.67 6.62
CA ALA A 127 14.66 7.32 6.07
C ALA A 127 14.65 7.30 4.54
N VAL A 128 13.51 6.99 3.90
CA VAL A 128 13.43 6.99 2.45
C VAL A 128 12.90 8.31 1.89
N GLY A 129 12.76 9.34 2.71
CA GLY A 129 12.47 10.67 2.24
C GLY A 129 11.08 11.21 2.52
N PHE A 130 10.22 10.45 3.19
CA PHE A 130 8.90 10.96 3.58
C PHE A 130 9.02 11.85 4.81
N GLU A 131 8.26 12.93 4.82
CA GLU A 131 8.19 13.84 5.97
C GLU A 131 6.85 13.64 6.66
N LYS A 132 6.89 13.61 7.98
CA LYS A 132 5.66 13.50 8.78
C LYS A 132 5.04 14.89 8.90
N VAL A 133 4.00 15.15 8.09
CA VAL A 133 3.41 16.48 8.00
C VAL A 133 2.02 16.58 8.61
N THR A 134 1.34 15.45 8.85
CA THR A 134 -0.01 15.46 9.40
C THR A 134 -0.21 14.30 10.35
N ALA A 135 -1.26 14.38 11.15
CA ALA A 135 -1.77 13.27 11.94
C ALA A 135 -3.10 12.84 11.35
N GLY A 136 -3.36 11.54 11.41
CA GLY A 136 -4.62 11.01 10.91
C GLY A 136 -5.64 10.88 12.02
N PHE A 137 -6.91 11.13 11.69
CA PHE A 137 -8.01 10.94 12.63
C PHE A 137 -9.07 10.07 11.96
N ALA A 138 -9.74 9.24 12.74
CA ALA A 138 -10.82 8.42 12.23
C ALA A 138 -12.02 8.55 13.14
N LEU A 139 -13.20 8.68 12.54
CA LEU A 139 -14.44 8.66 13.26
C LEU A 139 -15.21 7.43 12.79
N TYR A 140 -15.46 6.50 13.71
CA TYR A 140 -16.17 5.28 13.37
C TYR A 140 -17.65 5.51 13.59
N LEU A 141 -18.42 5.49 12.50
CA LEU A 141 -19.84 5.74 12.58
C LEU A 141 -20.54 4.49 13.11
N LYS A 142 -21.43 4.69 14.08
CA LYS A 142 -22.19 3.59 14.63
C LYS A 142 -23.17 3.09 13.58
N SER A 143 -23.12 1.78 13.34
CA SER A 143 -24.02 1.18 12.39
C SER A 143 -25.41 1.08 13.00
N GLN A 144 -26.42 1.41 12.21
CA GLN A 144 -27.80 1.24 12.61
C GLN A 144 -28.27 -0.20 12.43
N HIS A 145 -27.42 -1.03 11.87
CA HIS A 145 -27.77 -2.42 11.53
C HIS A 145 -27.13 -3.42 12.45
N LYS A 146 -26.53 -2.96 13.47
CA LYS A 146 -25.89 -3.85 14.43
C LYS A 146 -26.88 -4.74 15.11
#